data_252a8910d7fe5c4fb98aa2552fbab042
#
_entry.id   252a8910d7fe5c4fb98aa2552fbab042
#
_cell.length_a   1.000
_cell.length_b   1.000
_cell.length_c   1.000
_cell.angle_alpha   90.00
_cell.angle_beta   90.00
_cell.angle_gamma   90.00
#
_symmetry.space_group_name_H-M   'P 1'
#
loop_
_entity.id
_entity.type
_entity.pdbx_description
1 polymer ?
#
loop_
_entity_poly.entity_id
_entity_poly.type
_entity_poly.pdbx_seq_one_letter_code
_entity_poly.pdbx_strand_id
1 'polypeptide(L)'
;MVNEGTGRHMIMKSNSFSDEIYNSFDIALSKLEKQLRRYKSKLNNHSDRAKLSEITSEAVKYIISHDHSGEKEFNVDNPAIVAEKPAKILSLSVGEAVMKMDLENLPALLFENVKTKRVNVVYYRKDGNISWVDTK
;
A
#
# COMPACT_ATOMS: atom_id res chain seq x y z
N MET A 1 2.88 11.86 -12.36
CA MET A 1 2.93 11.30 -10.99
C MET A 1 3.87 12.11 -10.14
N VAL A 2 3.44 12.55 -8.97
CA VAL A 2 4.27 13.27 -8.00
C VAL A 2 4.56 12.35 -6.83
N ASN A 3 5.84 12.22 -6.44
CA ASN A 3 6.28 11.44 -5.29
C ASN A 3 6.93 12.39 -4.29
N GLU A 4 6.54 12.27 -3.04
CA GLU A 4 7.14 13.01 -1.94
C GLU A 4 7.46 12.05 -0.80
N GLY A 5 8.71 12.08 -0.36
CA GLY A 5 9.17 11.27 0.76
C GLY A 5 9.01 12.04 2.07
N THR A 6 8.26 11.50 3.00
CA THR A 6 8.16 12.02 4.36
C THR A 6 8.73 10.99 5.31
N GLY A 7 9.71 11.40 6.10
CA GLY A 7 10.52 10.61 7.02
C GLY A 7 10.09 9.16 7.32
N ARG A 8 11.03 8.32 7.68
CA ARG A 8 10.84 6.92 8.08
C ARG A 8 10.04 6.06 7.09
N HIS A 9 10.54 5.94 5.86
CA HIS A 9 10.05 4.97 4.88
C HIS A 9 8.62 5.15 4.35
N MET A 10 8.02 6.31 4.53
CA MET A 10 6.74 6.61 3.89
C MET A 10 6.96 7.33 2.57
N ILE A 11 6.43 6.76 1.50
CA ILE A 11 6.37 7.38 0.18
C ILE A 11 4.93 7.70 -0.12
N MET A 12 4.64 8.98 -0.37
CA MET A 12 3.32 9.43 -0.78
C MET A 12 3.26 9.55 -2.29
N LYS A 13 2.21 9.01 -2.89
CA LYS A 13 2.00 9.02 -4.33
C LYS A 13 0.62 9.58 -4.65
N SER A 14 0.55 10.38 -5.68
CA SER A 14 -0.71 10.85 -6.23
C SER A 14 -0.69 10.84 -7.75
N ASN A 15 -1.79 10.43 -8.35
CA ASN A 15 -1.97 10.42 -9.79
C ASN A 15 -3.12 11.33 -10.18
N SER A 16 -2.95 12.02 -11.28
CA SER A 16 -4.00 12.83 -11.87
C SER A 16 -3.91 12.78 -13.40
N PHE A 17 -5.06 12.87 -14.04
CA PHE A 17 -5.19 12.95 -15.49
C PHE A 17 -5.96 14.20 -15.86
N SER A 18 -5.44 14.94 -16.81
CA SER A 18 -6.07 16.13 -17.37
C SER A 18 -5.50 16.39 -18.78
N ASP A 19 -6.26 17.05 -19.62
CA ASP A 19 -5.82 17.45 -20.96
C ASP A 19 -4.72 18.51 -20.93
N GLU A 20 -4.58 19.22 -19.82
CA GLU A 20 -3.52 20.20 -19.60
C GLU A 20 -2.54 19.73 -18.53
N ILE A 21 -1.25 19.73 -18.86
CA ILE A 21 -0.17 19.25 -17.99
C ILE A 21 -0.13 20.00 -16.65
N TYR A 22 -0.32 21.32 -16.67
CA TYR A 22 -0.32 22.15 -15.46
C TYR A 22 -1.49 21.84 -14.54
N ASN A 23 -2.69 21.63 -15.08
CA ASN A 23 -3.86 21.23 -14.31
C ASN A 23 -3.67 19.85 -13.66
N SER A 24 -3.08 18.90 -14.37
CA SER A 24 -2.76 17.57 -13.82
C SER A 24 -1.81 17.68 -12.63
N PHE A 25 -0.80 18.52 -12.73
CA PHE A 25 0.16 18.76 -11.67
C PHE A 25 -0.52 19.39 -10.43
N ASP A 26 -1.32 20.43 -10.61
CA ASP A 26 -2.04 21.10 -9.52
C ASP A 26 -3.03 20.18 -8.82
N ILE A 27 -3.75 19.35 -9.57
CA ILE A 27 -4.68 18.37 -9.02
C ILE A 27 -3.92 17.29 -8.23
N ALA A 28 -2.79 16.80 -8.73
CA ALA A 28 -1.95 15.83 -8.03
C ALA A 28 -1.38 16.41 -6.73
N LEU A 29 -0.95 17.67 -6.76
CA LEU A 29 -0.44 18.38 -5.58
C LEU A 29 -1.53 18.57 -4.51
N SER A 30 -2.76 18.95 -4.91
CA SER A 30 -3.91 19.07 -4.01
C SER A 30 -4.29 17.75 -3.36
N LYS A 31 -4.20 16.65 -4.10
CA LYS A 31 -4.43 15.30 -3.56
C LYS A 31 -3.38 14.93 -2.51
N LEU A 32 -2.10 15.20 -2.80
CA LEU A 32 -1.02 14.97 -1.84
C LEU A 32 -1.18 15.80 -0.58
N GLU A 33 -1.57 17.06 -0.70
CA GLU A 33 -1.82 17.94 0.46
C GLU A 33 -2.94 17.40 1.35
N LYS A 34 -4.05 16.95 0.76
CA LYS A 34 -5.15 16.33 1.52
C LYS A 34 -4.73 15.05 2.22
N GLN A 35 -3.95 14.22 1.56
CA GLN A 35 -3.40 12.99 2.15
C GLN A 35 -2.48 13.30 3.32
N LEU A 36 -1.59 14.28 3.19
CA LEU A 36 -0.69 14.76 4.25
C LEU A 36 -1.45 15.26 5.46
N ARG A 37 -2.50 16.07 5.27
CA ARG A 37 -3.34 16.58 6.36
C ARG A 37 -4.03 15.45 7.13
N ARG A 38 -4.56 14.46 6.42
CA ARG A 38 -5.16 13.26 7.04
C ARG A 38 -4.14 12.49 7.88
N TYR A 39 -2.95 12.30 7.33
CA TYR A 39 -1.86 11.60 8.00
C TYR A 39 -1.42 12.34 9.27
N LYS A 40 -1.17 13.63 9.15
CA LYS A 40 -0.80 14.48 10.29
C LYS A 40 -1.86 14.49 11.39
N SER A 41 -3.14 14.60 11.02
CA SER A 41 -4.25 14.55 11.98
C SER A 41 -4.29 13.23 12.74
N LYS A 42 -4.10 12.11 12.04
CA LYS A 42 -4.07 10.79 12.69
C LYS A 42 -2.84 10.59 13.56
N LEU A 43 -1.68 11.08 13.14
CA LEU A 43 -0.47 11.05 13.97
C LEU A 43 -0.65 11.83 15.27
N ASN A 44 -1.24 13.00 15.20
CA ASN A 44 -1.49 13.82 16.40
C ASN A 44 -2.49 13.16 17.36
N ASN A 45 -3.47 12.43 16.84
CA ASN A 45 -4.43 11.68 17.65
C ASN A 45 -3.85 10.38 18.24
N HIS A 46 -2.72 9.93 17.72
CA HIS A 46 -2.02 8.71 18.14
C HIS A 46 -0.66 8.98 18.79
N SER A 47 -0.40 10.22 19.25
CA SER A 47 0.89 10.62 19.82
C SER A 47 1.36 9.74 20.98
N ASP A 48 0.46 9.08 21.70
CA ASP A 48 0.78 8.10 22.73
C ASP A 48 1.09 6.69 22.18
N ARG A 49 0.86 6.46 20.90
CA ARG A 49 1.18 5.20 20.19
C ARG A 49 2.39 5.36 19.27
N ALA A 50 3.35 6.14 19.71
CA ALA A 50 4.53 6.55 18.93
C ALA A 50 5.54 5.41 18.58
N LYS A 51 5.15 4.17 18.70
CA LYS A 51 5.85 3.04 18.07
C LYS A 51 5.15 2.67 16.77
N LEU A 52 5.24 3.61 15.82
CA LEU A 52 4.77 3.40 14.46
C LEU A 52 5.45 2.19 13.85
N SER A 53 4.63 1.22 13.51
CA SER A 53 4.96 0.09 12.64
C SER A 53 6.29 -0.58 12.99
N GLU A 54 6.32 -1.28 14.11
CA GLU A 54 7.36 -2.27 14.32
C GLU A 54 7.28 -3.29 13.17
N ILE A 55 8.42 -3.52 12.54
CA ILE A 55 8.55 -4.59 11.56
C ILE A 55 8.41 -5.88 12.34
N THR A 56 7.32 -6.58 12.15
CA THR A 56 7.00 -7.75 12.95
C THR A 56 7.58 -9.02 12.35
N SER A 57 7.69 -9.06 11.03
CA SER A 57 8.26 -10.20 10.34
C SER A 57 8.86 -9.82 8.99
N GLU A 58 9.91 -10.54 8.63
CA GLU A 58 10.48 -10.48 7.30
C GLU A 58 9.74 -11.48 6.41
N ALA A 59 9.45 -11.06 5.20
CA ALA A 59 8.82 -11.88 4.18
C ALA A 59 9.57 -11.75 2.87
N VAL A 60 9.29 -12.64 1.95
CA VAL A 60 9.83 -12.58 0.59
C VAL A 60 8.69 -12.29 -0.37
N LYS A 61 8.90 -11.32 -1.23
CA LYS A 61 7.99 -10.96 -2.32
C LYS A 61 8.49 -11.57 -3.61
N TYR A 62 7.71 -12.45 -4.19
CA TYR A 62 7.96 -13.01 -5.51
C TYR A 62 7.23 -12.22 -6.58
N ILE A 63 7.92 -11.87 -7.65
CA ILE A 63 7.34 -11.25 -8.83
C ILE A 63 7.16 -12.35 -9.86
N ILE A 64 5.92 -12.57 -10.26
CA ILE A 64 5.51 -13.60 -11.19
C ILE A 64 5.24 -12.95 -12.55
N SER A 65 5.72 -13.56 -13.63
CA SER A 65 5.37 -13.11 -14.97
C SER A 65 3.89 -13.33 -15.25
N HIS A 66 3.23 -12.30 -15.75
CA HIS A 66 1.82 -12.33 -16.19
C HIS A 66 1.72 -12.32 -17.73
N ASP A 67 2.82 -12.60 -18.42
CA ASP A 67 2.85 -12.58 -19.87
C ASP A 67 2.21 -13.86 -20.43
N HIS A 68 1.07 -13.70 -21.09
CA HIS A 68 0.34 -14.77 -21.76
C HIS A 68 0.76 -14.96 -23.23
N SER A 69 1.79 -14.25 -23.70
CA SER A 69 2.18 -14.20 -25.12
C SER A 69 3.20 -15.24 -25.55
N GLY A 70 3.58 -16.17 -24.70
CA GLY A 70 4.59 -17.20 -25.03
C GLY A 70 4.04 -18.62 -24.98
N GLU A 71 4.23 -19.38 -26.04
CA GLU A 71 3.94 -20.82 -26.21
C GLU A 71 4.69 -21.76 -25.23
N LYS A 72 5.05 -21.30 -24.06
CA LYS A 72 5.55 -22.18 -23.01
C LYS A 72 4.36 -22.67 -22.20
N GLU A 73 4.22 -23.99 -22.16
CA GLU A 73 3.23 -24.70 -21.35
C GLU A 73 3.06 -24.00 -20.00
N PHE A 74 1.90 -23.41 -19.83
CA PHE A 74 1.52 -22.78 -18.59
C PHE A 74 1.34 -23.88 -17.56
N ASN A 75 2.37 -24.17 -16.80
CA ASN A 75 2.26 -25.06 -15.67
C ASN A 75 1.49 -24.31 -14.60
N VAL A 76 0.17 -24.56 -14.53
CA VAL A 76 -0.77 -23.85 -13.65
C VAL A 76 -0.33 -23.90 -12.19
N ASP A 77 0.41 -24.94 -11.84
CA ASP A 77 0.85 -25.18 -10.47
C ASP A 77 2.19 -24.49 -10.11
N ASN A 78 2.92 -23.98 -11.11
CA ASN A 78 4.24 -23.37 -10.87
C ASN A 78 4.51 -22.18 -11.80
N PRO A 79 3.98 -21.00 -11.50
CA PRO A 79 4.20 -19.82 -12.32
C PRO A 79 5.68 -19.41 -12.32
N ALA A 80 6.14 -18.89 -13.45
CA ALA A 80 7.52 -18.44 -13.60
C ALA A 80 7.82 -17.23 -12.69
N ILE A 81 8.72 -17.41 -11.75
CA ILE A 81 9.22 -16.34 -10.87
C ILE A 81 10.25 -15.53 -11.65
N VAL A 82 9.98 -14.24 -11.81
CA VAL A 82 10.86 -13.31 -12.53
C VAL A 82 11.84 -12.62 -11.60
N ALA A 83 11.43 -12.33 -10.39
CA ALA A 83 12.26 -11.68 -9.39
C ALA A 83 11.82 -12.04 -7.97
N GLU A 84 12.79 -11.96 -7.06
CA GLU A 84 12.61 -12.17 -5.63
C GLU A 84 13.11 -10.92 -4.90
N LYS A 85 12.30 -10.37 -4.00
CA LYS A 85 12.65 -9.16 -3.25
C LYS A 85 12.29 -9.33 -1.77
N PRO A 86 13.10 -8.80 -0.86
CA PRO A 86 12.74 -8.76 0.54
C PRO A 86 11.50 -7.88 0.73
N ALA A 87 10.58 -8.33 1.57
CA ALA A 87 9.40 -7.60 1.97
C ALA A 87 9.34 -7.52 3.50
N LYS A 88 8.71 -6.49 4.02
CA LYS A 88 8.54 -6.28 5.45
C LYS A 88 7.06 -6.22 5.76
N ILE A 89 6.62 -7.03 6.73
CA ILE A 89 5.26 -6.98 7.24
C ILE A 89 5.25 -6.03 8.43
N LEU A 90 4.40 -5.01 8.36
CA LEU A 90 4.28 -4.00 9.40
C LEU A 90 3.15 -4.35 10.35
N SER A 91 3.33 -4.03 11.62
CA SER A 91 2.29 -4.13 12.63
C SER A 91 1.45 -2.85 12.62
N LEU A 92 0.20 -2.96 12.18
CA LEU A 92 -0.70 -1.82 11.96
C LEU A 92 -2.10 -2.14 12.49
N SER A 93 -2.84 -1.10 12.85
CA SER A 93 -4.30 -1.22 12.96
C SER A 93 -4.93 -1.23 11.56
N VAL A 94 -6.16 -1.71 11.46
CA VAL A 94 -6.89 -1.71 10.18
C VAL A 94 -7.00 -0.29 9.59
N GLY A 95 -7.26 0.71 10.43
CA GLY A 95 -7.33 2.10 9.99
C GLY A 95 -6.00 2.65 9.47
N GLU A 96 -4.89 2.30 10.10
CA GLU A 96 -3.55 2.68 9.64
C GLU A 96 -3.17 1.98 8.35
N ALA A 97 -3.54 0.71 8.20
CA ALA A 97 -3.32 -0.04 6.98
C ALA A 97 -4.09 0.55 5.79
N VAL A 98 -5.36 0.90 5.98
CA VAL A 98 -6.18 1.58 4.96
C VAL A 98 -5.56 2.93 4.59
N MET A 99 -5.16 3.71 5.58
CA MET A 99 -4.54 5.01 5.33
C MET A 99 -3.22 4.89 4.59
N LYS A 100 -2.37 3.92 4.96
CA LYS A 100 -1.12 3.65 4.27
C LYS A 100 -1.36 3.24 2.82
N MET A 101 -2.31 2.35 2.59
CA MET A 101 -2.71 1.92 1.25
C MET A 101 -3.17 3.10 0.39
N ASP A 102 -3.97 4.01 0.96
CA ASP A 102 -4.45 5.22 0.29
C ASP A 102 -3.30 6.21 -0.03
N LEU A 103 -2.42 6.47 0.95
CA LEU A 103 -1.27 7.38 0.77
C LEU A 103 -0.28 6.91 -0.28
N GLU A 104 0.00 5.62 -0.33
CA GLU A 104 0.96 5.03 -1.26
C GLU A 104 0.31 4.59 -2.59
N ASN A 105 -1.00 4.79 -2.75
CA ASN A 105 -1.81 4.31 -3.89
C ASN A 105 -1.58 2.81 -4.17
N LEU A 106 -1.57 2.02 -3.11
CA LEU A 106 -1.43 0.58 -3.23
C LEU A 106 -2.79 -0.06 -3.53
N PRO A 107 -2.87 -1.05 -4.42
CA PRO A 107 -4.12 -1.78 -4.69
C PRO A 107 -4.51 -2.69 -3.53
N ALA A 108 -3.54 -3.17 -2.76
CA ALA A 108 -3.72 -4.03 -1.60
C ALA A 108 -2.55 -3.87 -0.63
N LEU A 109 -2.78 -4.19 0.64
CA LEU A 109 -1.74 -4.18 1.68
C LEU A 109 -1.92 -5.36 2.63
N LEU A 110 -0.84 -6.11 2.79
CA LEU A 110 -0.68 -7.16 3.80
C LEU A 110 -0.03 -6.55 5.04
N PHE A 111 -0.60 -6.81 6.22
CA PHE A 111 -0.09 -6.29 7.49
C PHE A 111 -0.41 -7.23 8.65
N GLU A 112 0.31 -7.10 9.74
CA GLU A 112 -0.05 -7.75 11.00
C GLU A 112 -0.94 -6.81 11.82
N ASN A 113 -2.08 -7.31 12.25
CA ASN A 113 -2.99 -6.52 13.06
C ASN A 113 -2.47 -6.39 14.50
N VAL A 114 -2.25 -5.16 14.97
CA VAL A 114 -1.73 -4.88 16.32
C VAL A 114 -2.55 -5.48 17.45
N LYS A 115 -3.87 -5.66 17.24
CA LYS A 115 -4.77 -6.19 18.27
C LYS A 115 -4.77 -7.71 18.33
N THR A 116 -4.83 -8.35 17.16
CA THR A 116 -4.98 -9.80 17.06
C THR A 116 -3.68 -10.54 16.85
N LYS A 117 -2.61 -9.81 16.51
CA LYS A 117 -1.30 -10.37 16.13
C LYS A 117 -1.37 -11.37 14.97
N ARG A 118 -2.38 -11.22 14.13
CA ARG A 118 -2.61 -12.05 12.95
C ARG A 118 -2.39 -11.25 11.68
N VAL A 119 -2.01 -11.96 10.62
CA VAL A 119 -1.84 -11.38 9.30
C VAL A 119 -3.21 -11.05 8.71
N ASN A 120 -3.36 -9.83 8.26
CA ASN A 120 -4.57 -9.31 7.65
C ASN A 120 -4.26 -8.70 6.28
N VAL A 121 -5.28 -8.59 5.44
CA VAL A 121 -5.21 -7.96 4.12
C VAL A 121 -6.30 -6.91 3.98
N VAL A 122 -5.95 -5.76 3.44
CA VAL A 122 -6.92 -4.77 2.94
C VAL A 122 -6.69 -4.55 1.46
N TYR A 123 -7.77 -4.39 0.70
CA TYR A 123 -7.68 -4.16 -0.74
C TYR A 123 -8.88 -3.36 -1.26
N TYR A 124 -8.65 -2.63 -2.37
CA TYR A 124 -9.72 -1.92 -3.05
C TYR A 124 -10.59 -2.86 -3.86
N ARG A 125 -11.89 -2.70 -3.71
CA ARG A 125 -12.89 -3.38 -4.54
C ARG A 125 -13.21 -2.55 -5.78
N LYS A 126 -13.77 -3.22 -6.78
CA LYS A 126 -14.24 -2.56 -8.01
C LYS A 126 -15.41 -1.60 -7.78
N ASP A 127 -16.16 -1.78 -6.70
CA ASP A 127 -17.29 -0.93 -6.30
C ASP A 127 -16.88 0.35 -5.55
N GLY A 128 -15.58 0.60 -5.39
CA GLY A 128 -15.02 1.75 -4.69
C GLY A 128 -14.88 1.58 -3.17
N ASN A 129 -15.35 0.49 -2.61
CA ASN A 129 -15.19 0.15 -1.20
C ASN A 129 -13.83 -0.55 -0.95
N ILE A 130 -13.49 -0.69 0.32
CA ILE A 130 -12.32 -1.41 0.78
C ILE A 130 -12.77 -2.69 1.49
N SER A 131 -12.19 -3.81 1.11
CA SER A 131 -12.34 -5.08 1.81
C SER A 131 -11.23 -5.26 2.83
N TRP A 132 -11.58 -5.79 3.97
CA TRP A 132 -10.67 -6.23 5.01
C TRP A 132 -10.87 -7.72 5.25
N VAL A 133 -9.78 -8.48 5.18
CA VAL A 133 -9.75 -9.92 5.44
C VAL A 133 -8.89 -10.17 6.69
N ASP A 134 -9.49 -10.78 7.70
CA ASP A 134 -8.80 -11.25 8.90
C ASP A 134 -8.61 -12.77 8.81
N THR A 135 -7.44 -13.25 9.18
CA THR A 135 -7.18 -14.69 9.31
C THR A 135 -7.68 -15.18 10.68
N LYS A 136 -8.43 -16.25 10.67
CA LYS A 136 -8.93 -16.86 11.92
C LYS A 136 -7.91 -17.80 12.55
#